data_60be7a17078bce4b46ceade2c3329621
#
_entry.id   60be7a17078bce4b46ceade2c3329621
#
_cell.length_a   1.000
_cell.length_b   1.000
_cell.length_c   1.000
_cell.angle_alpha   90.00
_cell.angle_beta   90.00
_cell.angle_gamma   90.00
#
_symmetry.space_group_name_H-M   'P 1'
#
loop_
_entity.id
_entity.type
_entity.pdbx_description
1 polymer ?
#
loop_
_entity_poly.entity_id
_entity_poly.type
_entity_poly.pdbx_seq_one_letter_code
_entity_poly.pdbx_strand_id
1 'polypeptide(L)'
;MITQIRVDDRLIHGQVAVVWTKELNAPLLVVANDEAATNEITQMTLKMAVPNGMKLLIRSVEDAIAVFNDPRAKDKRIFVIVNTIRDATEIAKKVPSVETVNVANVGRFDKSDPASKVKLASSLLLNPDELEAAKELVSLSHVDSYNQILPTNTKVSLAQLLD
;
A
#
# COMPACT_ATOMS: atom_id res chain seq x y z
N MET A 1 5.04 -4.38 -14.04
CA MET A 1 5.76 -4.94 -12.86
C MET A 1 5.50 -4.07 -11.63
N ILE A 2 4.93 -4.65 -10.60
CA ILE A 2 4.73 -3.92 -9.34
C ILE A 2 6.05 -3.91 -8.57
N THR A 3 6.56 -2.71 -8.30
CA THR A 3 7.83 -2.55 -7.57
C THR A 3 7.65 -2.70 -6.07
N GLN A 4 6.51 -2.26 -5.56
CA GLN A 4 6.14 -2.38 -4.15
C GLN A 4 4.66 -2.02 -4.00
N ILE A 5 3.96 -2.69 -3.10
CA ILE A 5 2.69 -2.19 -2.56
C ILE A 5 3.01 -1.55 -1.21
N ARG A 6 2.68 -0.27 -1.06
CA ARG A 6 2.82 0.44 0.21
C ARG A 6 1.46 0.64 0.85
N VAL A 7 1.34 0.25 2.10
CA VAL A 7 0.14 0.53 2.90
C VAL A 7 0.41 1.79 3.71
N ASP A 8 -0.36 2.83 3.42
CA ASP A 8 -0.27 4.09 4.14
C ASP A 8 -1.66 4.70 4.27
N ASP A 9 -2.11 4.91 5.50
CA ASP A 9 -3.45 5.41 5.78
C ASP A 9 -3.72 6.83 5.28
N ARG A 10 -2.68 7.55 4.85
CA ARG A 10 -2.81 8.85 4.18
C ARG A 10 -2.70 8.76 2.66
N LEU A 11 -2.46 7.58 2.11
CA LEU A 11 -2.18 7.39 0.68
C LEU A 11 -0.94 8.18 0.25
N ILE A 12 -1.05 9.07 -0.74
CA ILE A 12 0.07 9.93 -1.15
C ILE A 12 0.12 11.15 -0.23
N HIS A 13 1.25 11.35 0.43
CA HIS A 13 1.37 12.44 1.40
C HIS A 13 2.83 12.86 1.55
N GLY A 14 3.05 14.18 1.51
CA GLY A 14 4.34 14.81 1.78
C GLY A 14 5.50 14.27 0.94
N GLN A 15 6.69 14.35 1.50
CA GLN A 15 7.92 13.94 0.81
C GLN A 15 8.11 12.43 0.71
N VAL A 16 7.31 11.65 1.43
CA VAL A 16 7.45 10.19 1.46
C VAL A 16 7.27 9.59 0.07
N ALA A 17 6.27 10.06 -0.69
CA ALA A 17 6.04 9.61 -2.05
C ALA A 17 7.24 9.91 -2.95
N VAL A 18 7.82 11.10 -2.83
CA VAL A 18 9.01 11.50 -3.62
C VAL A 18 10.18 10.57 -3.34
N VAL A 19 10.47 10.33 -2.07
CA VAL A 19 11.58 9.48 -1.64
C VAL A 19 11.42 8.06 -2.18
N TRP A 20 10.24 7.47 -2.01
CA TRP A 20 9.99 6.10 -2.45
C TRP A 20 9.95 5.93 -3.96
N THR A 21 9.40 6.89 -4.71
CA THR A 21 9.39 6.80 -6.17
C THR A 21 10.81 6.80 -6.75
N LYS A 22 11.70 7.58 -6.15
CA LYS A 22 13.12 7.59 -6.55
C LYS A 22 13.79 6.26 -6.20
N GLU A 23 13.61 5.79 -4.98
CA GLU A 23 14.20 4.53 -4.52
C GLU A 23 13.75 3.36 -5.38
N LEU A 24 12.47 3.30 -5.70
CA LEU A 24 11.88 2.21 -6.49
C LEU A 24 12.06 2.38 -8.00
N ASN A 25 12.49 3.56 -8.45
CA ASN A 25 12.57 3.89 -9.86
C ASN A 25 11.26 3.55 -10.59
N ALA A 26 10.14 4.01 -10.06
CA ALA A 26 8.81 3.72 -10.57
C ALA A 26 8.14 5.01 -11.07
N PRO A 27 8.03 5.20 -12.40
CA PRO A 27 7.43 6.42 -12.95
C PRO A 27 5.90 6.44 -12.89
N LEU A 28 5.27 5.32 -12.54
CA LEU A 28 3.83 5.21 -12.45
C LEU A 28 3.41 4.90 -11.02
N LEU A 29 2.58 5.78 -10.45
CA LEU A 29 1.91 5.58 -9.17
C LEU A 29 0.47 5.11 -9.44
N VAL A 30 0.05 4.05 -8.77
CA VAL A 30 -1.35 3.63 -8.78
C VAL A 30 -1.87 3.64 -7.35
N VAL A 31 -2.87 4.46 -7.10
CA VAL A 31 -3.63 4.43 -5.86
C VAL A 31 -4.82 3.50 -6.07
N ALA A 32 -4.85 2.40 -5.32
CA ALA A 32 -5.96 1.45 -5.34
C ALA A 32 -6.80 1.67 -4.10
N ASN A 33 -7.92 2.37 -4.27
CA ASN A 33 -8.79 2.75 -3.15
C ASN A 33 -10.20 3.04 -3.68
N ASP A 34 -11.18 2.33 -3.16
CA ASP A 34 -12.56 2.41 -3.64
C ASP A 34 -13.16 3.80 -3.42
N GLU A 35 -12.90 4.41 -2.26
CA GLU A 35 -13.40 5.76 -1.97
C GLU A 35 -12.76 6.80 -2.88
N ALA A 36 -11.44 6.78 -3.03
CA ALA A 36 -10.72 7.72 -3.90
C ALA A 36 -11.16 7.61 -5.36
N ALA A 37 -11.48 6.41 -5.81
CA ALA A 37 -11.91 6.15 -7.19
C ALA A 37 -13.22 6.86 -7.56
N THR A 38 -14.05 7.22 -6.57
CA THR A 38 -15.35 7.85 -6.77
C THR A 38 -15.45 9.27 -6.17
N ASN A 39 -14.37 9.79 -5.58
CA ASN A 39 -14.38 11.08 -4.90
C ASN A 39 -13.46 12.07 -5.62
N GLU A 40 -14.04 13.04 -6.32
CA GLU A 40 -13.30 14.02 -7.10
C GLU A 40 -12.38 14.90 -6.25
N ILE A 41 -12.79 15.27 -5.04
CA ILE A 41 -11.99 16.10 -4.14
C ILE A 41 -10.74 15.34 -3.71
N THR A 42 -10.91 14.08 -3.33
CA THR A 42 -9.77 13.20 -2.97
C THR A 42 -8.82 13.04 -4.15
N GLN A 43 -9.36 12.83 -5.37
CA GLN A 43 -8.54 12.71 -6.57
C GLN A 43 -7.71 13.97 -6.84
N MET A 44 -8.31 15.15 -6.68
CA MET A 44 -7.60 16.43 -6.84
C MET A 44 -6.47 16.55 -5.80
N THR A 45 -6.76 16.24 -4.56
CA THR A 45 -5.76 16.28 -3.48
C THR A 45 -4.59 15.35 -3.76
N LEU A 46 -4.87 14.13 -4.20
CA LEU A 46 -3.83 13.16 -4.55
C LEU A 46 -2.98 13.62 -5.74
N LYS A 47 -3.62 14.18 -6.77
CA LYS A 47 -2.91 14.72 -7.94
C LYS A 47 -1.95 15.83 -7.56
N MET A 48 -2.33 16.69 -6.62
CA MET A 48 -1.48 17.77 -6.14
C MET A 48 -0.27 17.27 -5.35
N ALA A 49 -0.37 16.10 -4.74
CA ALA A 49 0.69 15.52 -3.93
C ALA A 49 1.71 14.72 -4.75
N VAL A 50 1.42 14.43 -6.01
CA VAL A 50 2.29 13.62 -6.87
C VAL A 50 3.51 14.43 -7.30
N PRO A 51 4.73 13.84 -7.23
CA PRO A 51 5.95 14.49 -7.72
C PRO A 51 5.86 14.81 -9.23
N ASN A 52 6.49 15.90 -9.64
CA ASN A 52 6.59 16.27 -11.05
C ASN A 52 7.24 15.15 -11.87
N GLY A 53 6.68 14.91 -13.06
CA GLY A 53 7.18 13.88 -13.96
C GLY A 53 6.62 12.47 -13.72
N MET A 54 5.79 12.33 -12.69
CA MET A 54 5.14 11.06 -12.36
C MET A 54 3.74 11.02 -12.95
N LYS A 55 3.33 9.81 -13.37
CA LYS A 55 1.94 9.55 -13.74
C LYS A 55 1.21 8.96 -12.55
N LEU A 56 -0.04 9.38 -12.36
CA LEU A 56 -0.92 8.87 -11.31
C LEU A 56 -2.18 8.27 -11.93
N LEU A 57 -2.48 7.03 -11.54
CA LEU A 57 -3.78 6.40 -11.78
C LEU A 57 -4.45 6.19 -10.44
N ILE A 58 -5.74 6.51 -10.37
CA ILE A 58 -6.58 6.23 -9.19
C ILE A 58 -7.67 5.28 -9.64
N ARG A 59 -7.74 4.11 -9.02
CA ARG A 59 -8.68 3.05 -9.39
C ARG A 59 -9.27 2.42 -8.12
N SER A 60 -10.44 1.82 -8.25
CA SER A 60 -10.93 0.90 -7.22
C SER A 60 -9.95 -0.27 -7.08
N VAL A 61 -9.99 -0.98 -5.97
CA VAL A 61 -9.14 -2.16 -5.77
C VAL A 61 -9.38 -3.19 -6.88
N GLU A 62 -10.64 -3.44 -7.23
CA GLU A 62 -11.00 -4.39 -8.29
C GLU A 62 -10.42 -3.98 -9.65
N ASP A 63 -10.60 -2.71 -10.02
CA ASP A 63 -10.09 -2.20 -11.30
C ASP A 63 -8.55 -2.18 -11.33
N ALA A 64 -7.92 -1.86 -10.20
CA ALA A 64 -6.47 -1.90 -10.09
C ALA A 64 -5.93 -3.32 -10.30
N ILE A 65 -6.57 -4.32 -9.72
CA ILE A 65 -6.20 -5.73 -9.93
C ILE A 65 -6.27 -6.09 -11.42
N ALA A 66 -7.32 -5.65 -12.12
CA ALA A 66 -7.45 -5.88 -13.55
C ALA A 66 -6.31 -5.22 -14.34
N VAL A 67 -5.92 -3.99 -13.96
CA VAL A 67 -4.77 -3.29 -14.58
C VAL A 67 -3.48 -4.08 -14.36
N PHE A 68 -3.23 -4.54 -13.14
CA PHE A 68 -1.99 -5.25 -12.81
C PHE A 68 -1.88 -6.61 -13.50
N ASN A 69 -3.00 -7.26 -13.76
CA ASN A 69 -3.04 -8.55 -14.45
C ASN A 69 -3.07 -8.41 -15.97
N ASP A 70 -3.19 -7.19 -16.50
CA ASP A 70 -3.15 -6.94 -17.94
C ASP A 70 -1.72 -7.14 -18.45
N PRO A 71 -1.50 -7.93 -19.52
CA PRO A 71 -0.15 -8.14 -20.08
C PRO A 71 0.59 -6.85 -20.44
N ARG A 72 -0.14 -5.78 -20.77
CA ARG A 72 0.45 -4.48 -21.12
C ARG A 72 1.15 -3.81 -19.94
N ALA A 73 0.81 -4.19 -18.70
CA ALA A 73 1.42 -3.64 -17.49
C ALA A 73 2.75 -4.31 -17.13
N LYS A 74 3.08 -5.42 -17.77
CA LYS A 74 4.23 -6.26 -17.40
C LYS A 74 5.56 -5.50 -17.42
N ASP A 75 5.75 -4.63 -18.41
CA ASP A 75 7.03 -3.91 -18.60
C ASP A 75 7.03 -2.53 -17.92
N LYS A 76 5.94 -2.15 -17.27
CA LYS A 76 5.84 -0.88 -16.56
C LYS A 76 6.24 -1.07 -15.10
N ARG A 77 7.05 -0.13 -14.59
CA ARG A 77 7.39 -0.12 -13.18
C ARG A 77 6.34 0.67 -12.42
N ILE A 78 5.63 0.00 -11.53
CA ILE A 78 4.45 0.55 -10.86
C ILE A 78 4.65 0.52 -9.35
N PHE A 79 4.51 1.70 -8.72
CA PHE A 79 4.44 1.81 -7.27
C PHE A 79 2.96 1.90 -6.88
N VAL A 80 2.49 0.92 -6.10
CA VAL A 80 1.09 0.82 -5.68
C VAL A 80 0.94 1.32 -4.25
N ILE A 81 -0.06 2.17 -4.03
CA ILE A 81 -0.38 2.70 -2.71
C ILE A 81 -1.82 2.35 -2.38
N VAL A 82 -2.02 1.77 -1.21
CA VAL A 82 -3.32 1.46 -0.60
C VAL A 82 -3.38 2.04 0.81
N ASN A 83 -4.56 2.15 1.39
CA ASN A 83 -4.69 2.70 2.75
C ASN A 83 -4.98 1.67 3.83
N THR A 84 -5.19 0.42 3.46
CA THR A 84 -5.44 -0.67 4.42
C THR A 84 -4.63 -1.91 4.09
N ILE A 85 -4.34 -2.71 5.12
CA ILE A 85 -3.70 -4.02 4.93
C ILE A 85 -4.65 -4.94 4.17
N ARG A 86 -5.96 -4.83 4.43
CA ARG A 86 -6.97 -5.65 3.75
C ARG A 86 -6.88 -5.47 2.23
N ASP A 87 -6.79 -4.24 1.74
CA ASP A 87 -6.67 -3.96 0.31
C ASP A 87 -5.36 -4.52 -0.26
N ALA A 88 -4.25 -4.34 0.46
CA ALA A 88 -2.95 -4.90 0.03
C ALA A 88 -2.99 -6.43 -0.06
N THR A 89 -3.60 -7.07 0.92
CA THR A 89 -3.73 -8.53 0.96
C THR A 89 -4.57 -9.03 -0.21
N GLU A 90 -5.68 -8.36 -0.50
CA GLU A 90 -6.55 -8.70 -1.63
C GLU A 90 -5.81 -8.63 -2.96
N ILE A 91 -5.04 -7.55 -3.17
CA ILE A 91 -4.23 -7.39 -4.38
C ILE A 91 -3.16 -8.49 -4.45
N ALA A 92 -2.45 -8.73 -3.35
CA ALA A 92 -1.39 -9.74 -3.32
C ALA A 92 -1.91 -11.15 -3.61
N LYS A 93 -3.12 -11.47 -3.17
CA LYS A 93 -3.76 -12.76 -3.45
C LYS A 93 -4.13 -12.93 -4.92
N LYS A 94 -4.57 -11.86 -5.57
CA LYS A 94 -5.12 -11.90 -6.93
C LYS A 94 -4.14 -11.50 -8.02
N VAL A 95 -2.97 -10.99 -7.63
CA VAL A 95 -1.90 -10.60 -8.56
C VAL A 95 -0.64 -11.38 -8.20
N PRO A 96 -0.40 -12.53 -8.85
CA PRO A 96 0.72 -13.41 -8.49
C PRO A 96 2.11 -12.78 -8.60
N SER A 97 2.23 -11.72 -9.40
CA SER A 97 3.52 -11.03 -9.60
C SER A 97 3.90 -10.11 -8.45
N VAL A 98 3.04 -9.91 -7.45
CA VAL A 98 3.38 -9.11 -6.27
C VAL A 98 4.43 -9.84 -5.44
N GLU A 99 5.57 -9.18 -5.22
CA GLU A 99 6.68 -9.75 -4.46
C GLU A 99 6.88 -9.08 -3.09
N THR A 100 6.55 -7.78 -2.98
CA THR A 100 6.81 -7.01 -1.77
C THR A 100 5.61 -6.16 -1.36
N VAL A 101 5.31 -6.20 -0.07
CA VAL A 101 4.30 -5.34 0.56
C VAL A 101 4.91 -4.66 1.78
N ASN A 102 4.94 -3.34 1.74
CA ASN A 102 5.46 -2.51 2.84
C ASN A 102 4.27 -1.94 3.64
N VAL A 103 4.05 -2.48 4.83
CA VAL A 103 3.01 -2.01 5.74
C VAL A 103 3.60 -0.90 6.59
N ALA A 104 3.43 0.35 6.13
CA ALA A 104 4.13 1.49 6.69
C ALA A 104 3.36 2.21 7.79
N ASN A 105 2.15 2.69 7.49
CA ASN A 105 1.32 3.44 8.45
C ASN A 105 -0.11 2.93 8.40
N VAL A 106 -0.62 2.48 9.53
CA VAL A 106 -1.98 1.93 9.61
C VAL A 106 -2.63 2.33 10.93
N GLY A 107 -3.91 2.68 10.88
CA GLY A 107 -4.77 2.74 12.05
C GLY A 107 -4.96 4.12 12.65
N ARG A 108 -4.45 5.18 12.04
CA ARG A 108 -4.63 6.54 12.59
C ARG A 108 -6.00 7.13 12.30
N PHE A 109 -6.64 6.69 11.22
CA PHE A 109 -7.86 7.34 10.71
C PHE A 109 -9.07 6.43 10.60
N ASP A 110 -8.96 5.16 10.94
CA ASP A 110 -10.15 4.31 10.95
C ASP A 110 -11.04 4.61 12.16
N LYS A 111 -12.32 4.30 12.03
CA LYS A 111 -13.35 4.60 13.03
C LYS A 111 -13.54 3.50 14.07
N SER A 112 -12.63 2.53 14.11
CA SER A 112 -12.72 1.44 15.07
C SER A 112 -12.50 1.92 16.50
N ASP A 113 -13.04 1.16 17.46
CA ASP A 113 -12.79 1.41 18.88
C ASP A 113 -11.29 1.32 19.16
N PRO A 114 -10.65 2.38 19.67
CA PRO A 114 -9.22 2.36 20.01
C PRO A 114 -8.84 1.21 20.95
N ALA A 115 -9.75 0.79 21.83
CA ALA A 115 -9.51 -0.31 22.76
C ALA A 115 -9.39 -1.68 22.05
N SER A 116 -9.93 -1.80 20.83
CA SER A 116 -9.85 -3.04 20.04
C SER A 116 -8.57 -3.18 19.25
N LYS A 117 -7.75 -2.11 19.18
CA LYS A 117 -6.56 -2.09 18.33
C LYS A 117 -5.36 -2.70 19.02
N VAL A 118 -4.55 -3.42 18.23
CA VAL A 118 -3.28 -3.99 18.66
C VAL A 118 -2.15 -3.14 18.08
N LYS A 119 -1.21 -2.72 18.91
CA LYS A 119 -0.04 -1.98 18.48
C LYS A 119 1.09 -2.95 18.15
N LEU A 120 1.43 -3.06 16.86
CA LEU A 120 2.55 -3.90 16.41
C LEU A 120 3.85 -3.11 16.33
N ALA A 121 3.77 -1.82 16.05
CA ALA A 121 4.89 -0.88 15.96
C ALA A 121 4.35 0.51 16.19
N SER A 122 5.24 1.51 16.31
CA SER A 122 4.81 2.89 16.55
C SER A 122 3.88 3.42 15.45
N SER A 123 4.00 2.91 14.23
CA SER A 123 3.19 3.31 13.08
C SER A 123 2.05 2.36 12.76
N LEU A 124 1.90 1.26 13.50
CA LEU A 124 0.96 0.19 13.19
C LEU A 124 0.02 -0.07 14.37
N LEU A 125 -1.21 0.43 14.24
CA LEU A 125 -2.31 0.18 15.16
C LEU A 125 -3.40 -0.56 14.38
N LEU A 126 -3.52 -1.86 14.62
CA LEU A 126 -4.39 -2.72 13.83
C LEU A 126 -5.69 -3.02 14.56
N ASN A 127 -6.82 -2.68 13.92
CA ASN A 127 -8.12 -3.18 14.37
C ASN A 127 -8.23 -4.68 14.08
N PRO A 128 -9.26 -5.39 14.59
CA PRO A 128 -9.37 -6.84 14.38
C PRO A 128 -9.36 -7.27 12.91
N ASP A 129 -10.00 -6.54 12.01
CA ASP A 129 -10.00 -6.86 10.59
C ASP A 129 -8.61 -6.70 9.96
N GLU A 130 -7.92 -5.62 10.29
CA GLU A 130 -6.55 -5.39 9.79
C GLU A 130 -5.56 -6.40 10.37
N LEU A 131 -5.74 -6.82 11.62
CA LEU A 131 -4.91 -7.86 12.22
C LEU A 131 -5.10 -9.20 11.50
N GLU A 132 -6.33 -9.54 11.16
CA GLU A 132 -6.63 -10.75 10.37
C GLU A 132 -6.02 -10.65 8.98
N ALA A 133 -6.16 -9.50 8.32
CA ALA A 133 -5.56 -9.27 7.02
C ALA A 133 -4.03 -9.39 7.05
N ALA A 134 -3.38 -8.88 8.10
CA ALA A 134 -1.94 -9.00 8.29
C ALA A 134 -1.49 -10.46 8.41
N LYS A 135 -2.22 -11.26 9.18
CA LYS A 135 -1.94 -12.69 9.32
C LYS A 135 -2.10 -13.42 7.99
N GLU A 136 -3.14 -13.08 7.23
CA GLU A 136 -3.35 -13.64 5.90
C GLU A 136 -2.23 -13.25 4.94
N LEU A 137 -1.82 -11.98 4.96
CA LEU A 137 -0.71 -11.48 4.13
C LEU A 137 0.59 -12.25 4.40
N VAL A 138 0.93 -12.45 5.67
CA VAL A 138 2.13 -13.20 6.08
C VAL A 138 2.06 -14.66 5.61
N SER A 139 0.87 -15.22 5.49
CA SER A 139 0.69 -16.60 5.02
C SER A 139 0.97 -16.78 3.52
N LEU A 140 1.05 -15.68 2.75
CA LEU A 140 1.31 -15.74 1.31
C LEU A 140 2.81 -15.94 1.07
N SER A 141 3.21 -17.13 0.70
CA SER A 141 4.62 -17.52 0.57
C SER A 141 5.38 -16.77 -0.52
N HIS A 142 4.68 -16.20 -1.51
CA HIS A 142 5.30 -15.46 -2.61
C HIS A 142 5.52 -13.97 -2.28
N VAL A 143 5.10 -13.51 -1.10
CA VAL A 143 5.15 -12.10 -0.71
C VAL A 143 6.10 -11.91 0.47
N ASP A 144 7.04 -10.98 0.31
CA ASP A 144 7.84 -10.45 1.42
C ASP A 144 7.12 -9.24 1.99
N SER A 145 6.63 -9.35 3.23
CA SER A 145 5.90 -8.27 3.90
C SER A 145 6.70 -7.75 5.10
N TYR A 146 6.78 -6.44 5.20
CA TYR A 146 7.62 -5.78 6.21
C TYR A 146 7.08 -4.39 6.55
N ASN A 147 7.63 -3.79 7.60
CA ASN A 147 7.42 -2.39 7.96
C ASN A 147 8.71 -1.62 7.73
N GLN A 148 8.64 -0.59 6.89
CA GLN A 148 9.76 0.31 6.60
C GLN A 148 9.23 1.67 6.18
N ILE A 149 9.30 2.67 7.05
CA ILE A 149 8.73 4.00 6.78
C ILE A 149 9.50 4.69 5.65
N LEU A 150 10.82 4.78 5.77
CA LEU A 150 11.71 5.38 4.77
C LEU A 150 12.72 4.34 4.28
N PRO A 151 13.27 4.49 3.06
CA PRO A 151 14.28 3.57 2.55
C PRO A 151 15.53 3.44 3.43
N THR A 152 15.83 4.48 4.22
CA THR A 152 16.96 4.50 5.16
C THR A 152 16.68 3.80 6.47
N ASN A 153 15.42 3.49 6.77
CA ASN A 153 15.05 2.75 7.98
C ASN A 153 15.29 1.26 7.81
N THR A 154 15.48 0.57 8.93
CA THR A 154 15.57 -0.88 8.93
C THR A 154 14.22 -1.51 8.56
N LYS A 155 14.25 -2.52 7.69
CA LYS A 155 13.08 -3.35 7.43
C LYS A 155 12.84 -4.27 8.61
N VAL A 156 11.60 -4.30 9.10
CA VAL A 156 11.19 -5.24 10.13
C VAL A 156 10.12 -6.14 9.56
N SER A 157 10.36 -7.44 9.57
CA SER A 157 9.41 -8.43 9.04
C SER A 157 8.06 -8.32 9.73
N LEU A 158 6.97 -8.32 8.95
CA LEU A 158 5.62 -8.30 9.50
C LEU A 158 5.35 -9.56 10.32
N ALA A 159 5.84 -10.71 9.89
CA ALA A 159 5.72 -11.96 10.65
C ALA A 159 6.34 -11.84 12.05
N GLN A 160 7.51 -11.20 12.14
CA GLN A 160 8.18 -10.96 13.42
C GLN A 160 7.35 -10.06 14.33
N LEU A 161 6.71 -9.03 13.77
CA LEU A 161 5.88 -8.11 14.54
C LEU A 161 4.59 -8.78 15.05
N LEU A 162 4.12 -9.82 14.37
CA LEU A 162 2.91 -10.55 14.75
C LEU A 162 3.15 -11.65 15.81
N ASP A 163 4.39 -11.98 16.08
CA ASP A 163 4.74 -12.99 17.09
C ASP A 163 4.48 -12.51 18.53
#